data_8bb741ac8e809a620d0e9f61cd6f7475
#
_entry.id   8bb741ac8e809a620d0e9f61cd6f7475
#
_cell.length_a   1.000
_cell.length_b   1.000
_cell.length_c   1.000
_cell.angle_alpha   90.00
_cell.angle_beta   90.00
_cell.angle_gamma   90.00
#
_symmetry.space_group_name_H-M   'P 1'
#
loop_
_entity.id
_entity.type
_entity.pdbx_description
1 polymer ?
#
loop_
_entity_poly.entity_id
_entity_poly.type
_entity_poly.pdbx_seq_one_letter_code
_entity_poly.pdbx_strand_id
1 'polypeptide(L)'
;MKNFTILLFLLLGLSFPPKSFASHINLQPCVQISHCVREEFDVENINQPFEVIKQIIIKTPRTVVVENDGDYLHAEVTSRIMKYIDDLEVSYIPENNQIVIRSESRVGEGDFGVNKKRVELIKNQLLEI
;
A
#
# COMPACT_ATOMS: atom_id res chain seq x y z
N MET A 1 24.88 -61.66 22.23
CA MET A 1 25.09 -60.69 21.13
C MET A 1 23.84 -59.85 21.02
N LYS A 2 23.90 -58.62 21.45
CA LYS A 2 22.74 -57.71 21.43
C LYS A 2 22.87 -56.79 20.19
N ASN A 3 21.99 -57.01 19.21
CA ASN A 3 21.95 -56.19 18.02
C ASN A 3 21.33 -54.80 18.38
N PHE A 4 22.15 -53.76 18.31
CA PHE A 4 21.73 -52.40 18.53
C PHE A 4 21.28 -51.84 17.17
N THR A 5 19.97 -51.82 16.95
CA THR A 5 19.40 -51.22 15.74
C THR A 5 19.33 -49.69 15.94
N ILE A 6 20.24 -48.97 15.32
CA ILE A 6 20.23 -47.51 15.31
C ILE A 6 19.11 -47.07 14.36
N LEU A 7 18.02 -46.55 14.92
CA LEU A 7 16.93 -45.94 14.18
C LEU A 7 17.33 -44.51 13.80
N LEU A 8 17.76 -44.35 12.54
CA LEU A 8 18.13 -43.05 12.00
C LEU A 8 16.84 -42.26 11.69
N PHE A 9 16.45 -41.33 12.57
CA PHE A 9 15.40 -40.37 12.30
C PHE A 9 15.90 -39.35 11.26
N LEU A 10 15.48 -39.54 10.03
CA LEU A 10 15.61 -38.50 8.98
C LEU A 10 14.63 -37.37 9.31
N LEU A 11 15.11 -36.32 9.96
CA LEU A 11 14.41 -35.06 10.08
C LEU A 11 14.36 -34.42 8.68
N LEU A 12 13.29 -34.68 7.94
CA LEU A 12 12.91 -33.88 6.77
C LEU A 12 12.59 -32.47 7.26
N GLY A 13 13.61 -31.61 7.28
CA GLY A 13 13.44 -30.20 7.46
C GLY A 13 12.62 -29.63 6.30
N LEU A 14 11.33 -29.42 6.53
CA LEU A 14 10.49 -28.62 5.64
C LEU A 14 11.02 -27.19 5.66
N SER A 15 11.97 -26.92 4.76
CA SER A 15 12.42 -25.57 4.47
C SER A 15 11.30 -24.85 3.73
N PHE A 16 10.48 -24.09 4.43
CA PHE A 16 9.59 -23.15 3.79
C PHE A 16 10.48 -22.07 3.17
N PRO A 17 10.37 -21.80 1.87
CA PRO A 17 11.07 -20.67 1.30
C PRO A 17 10.62 -19.40 2.05
N PRO A 18 11.55 -18.47 2.37
CA PRO A 18 11.15 -17.21 2.95
C PRO A 18 10.13 -16.59 1.98
N LYS A 19 8.95 -16.18 2.50
CA LYS A 19 8.03 -15.38 1.72
C LYS A 19 8.85 -14.20 1.22
N SER A 20 9.07 -14.16 -0.09
CA SER A 20 9.63 -13.00 -0.74
C SER A 20 8.72 -11.84 -0.36
N PHE A 21 9.16 -10.96 0.52
CA PHE A 21 8.58 -9.65 0.68
C PHE A 21 8.80 -8.95 -0.65
N ALA A 22 7.82 -9.06 -1.53
CA ALA A 22 7.79 -8.24 -2.73
C ALA A 22 7.85 -6.81 -2.22
N SER A 23 8.92 -6.11 -2.56
CA SER A 23 9.17 -4.75 -2.09
C SER A 23 8.22 -3.79 -2.78
N HIS A 24 6.98 -3.70 -2.31
CA HIS A 24 6.05 -2.62 -2.65
C HIS A 24 6.50 -1.28 -2.05
N ILE A 25 7.61 -1.27 -1.35
CA ILE A 25 8.16 -0.13 -0.62
C ILE A 25 8.36 1.09 -1.53
N ASN A 26 8.56 0.88 -2.82
CA ASN A 26 8.87 1.96 -3.75
C ASN A 26 7.78 2.09 -4.81
N LEU A 27 6.73 2.88 -4.52
CA LEU A 27 5.70 3.19 -5.50
C LEU A 27 6.32 3.86 -6.72
N GLN A 28 5.85 3.50 -7.91
CA GLN A 28 6.36 4.04 -9.16
C GLN A 28 6.24 5.56 -9.21
N PRO A 29 7.20 6.26 -9.82
CA PRO A 29 7.06 7.69 -10.05
C PRO A 29 5.88 7.99 -11.00
N CYS A 30 5.35 9.20 -10.91
CA CYS A 30 4.40 9.69 -11.89
C CYS A 30 5.09 9.96 -13.23
N VAL A 31 4.55 9.40 -14.32
CA VAL A 31 5.03 9.67 -15.68
C VAL A 31 4.26 10.87 -16.27
N GLN A 32 2.94 10.89 -16.10
CA GLN A 32 2.09 12.00 -16.54
C GLN A 32 1.55 12.76 -15.33
N ILE A 33 2.19 13.86 -15.01
CA ILE A 33 1.83 14.70 -13.85
C ILE A 33 0.47 15.39 -13.98
N SER A 34 -0.13 15.43 -15.18
CA SER A 34 -1.46 15.98 -15.41
C SER A 34 -2.60 15.16 -14.82
N HIS A 35 -2.36 13.88 -14.47
CA HIS A 35 -3.35 12.99 -13.85
C HIS A 35 -2.75 11.99 -12.86
N CYS A 36 -1.56 12.28 -12.36
CA CYS A 36 -0.88 11.47 -11.36
C CYS A 36 -0.23 12.37 -10.29
N VAL A 37 -0.37 11.97 -9.05
CA VAL A 37 0.26 12.61 -7.89
C VAL A 37 0.95 11.53 -7.06
N ARG A 38 2.17 11.79 -6.64
CA ARG A 38 2.93 10.97 -5.70
C ARG A 38 3.55 11.88 -4.65
N GLU A 39 3.28 11.60 -3.40
CA GLU A 39 3.84 12.34 -2.26
C GLU A 39 4.47 11.39 -1.24
N GLU A 40 5.47 11.88 -0.54
CA GLU A 40 6.09 11.26 0.62
C GLU A 40 5.97 12.22 1.80
N PHE A 41 5.61 11.71 2.97
CA PHE A 41 5.50 12.53 4.16
C PHE A 41 5.78 11.74 5.43
N ASP A 42 6.25 12.46 6.43
CA ASP A 42 6.65 11.94 7.73
C ASP A 42 5.42 11.66 8.61
N VAL A 43 5.46 10.52 9.29
CA VAL A 43 4.39 10.07 10.21
C VAL A 43 4.95 9.63 11.57
N GLU A 44 6.12 10.14 11.94
CA GLU A 44 6.84 9.74 13.17
C GLU A 44 5.98 9.86 14.43
N ASN A 45 5.09 10.86 14.48
CA ASN A 45 4.25 11.13 15.65
C ASN A 45 2.90 10.39 15.63
N ILE A 46 2.66 9.52 14.65
CA ILE A 46 1.40 8.81 14.49
C ILE A 46 1.59 7.35 14.92
N ASN A 47 0.78 6.89 15.87
CA ASN A 47 0.77 5.49 16.25
C ASN A 47 0.07 4.65 15.17
N GLN A 48 0.74 3.61 14.69
CA GLN A 48 0.26 2.71 13.64
C GLN A 48 -0.24 3.46 12.37
N PRO A 49 0.60 4.30 11.76
CA PRO A 49 0.17 5.21 10.71
C PRO A 49 -0.42 4.48 9.49
N PHE A 50 0.06 3.30 9.17
CA PHE A 50 -0.48 2.50 8.06
C PHE A 50 -1.92 2.03 8.33
N GLU A 51 -2.21 1.57 9.55
CA GLU A 51 -3.59 1.17 9.91
C GLU A 51 -4.53 2.36 9.91
N VAL A 52 -4.07 3.52 10.36
CA VAL A 52 -4.86 4.75 10.36
C VAL A 52 -5.19 5.19 8.94
N ILE A 53 -4.20 5.28 8.05
CA ILE A 53 -4.45 5.68 6.65
C ILE A 53 -5.33 4.66 5.91
N LYS A 54 -5.16 3.38 6.18
CA LYS A 54 -6.01 2.33 5.66
C LYS A 54 -7.48 2.55 6.04
N GLN A 55 -7.76 2.87 7.30
CA GLN A 55 -9.12 3.18 7.75
C GLN A 55 -9.70 4.43 7.09
N ILE A 56 -8.89 5.46 6.88
CA ILE A 56 -9.30 6.65 6.13
C ILE A 56 -9.71 6.29 4.71
N ILE A 57 -8.91 5.47 4.03
CA ILE A 57 -9.16 5.04 2.65
C ILE A 57 -10.43 4.18 2.56
N ILE A 58 -10.59 3.21 3.45
CA ILE A 58 -11.77 2.34 3.50
C ILE A 58 -13.08 3.14 3.66
N LYS A 59 -13.03 4.24 4.42
CA LYS A 59 -14.19 5.12 4.65
C LYS A 59 -14.41 6.15 3.53
N THR A 60 -13.48 6.27 2.60
CA THR A 60 -13.61 7.20 1.47
C THR A 60 -14.68 6.70 0.50
N PRO A 61 -15.63 7.57 0.08
CA PRO A 61 -16.68 7.17 -0.85
C PRO A 61 -16.15 6.60 -2.17
N ARG A 62 -16.85 5.63 -2.73
CA ARG A 62 -16.55 4.98 -4.03
C ARG A 62 -15.14 4.42 -4.12
N THR A 63 -14.62 3.94 -3.00
CA THR A 63 -13.27 3.40 -2.88
C THR A 63 -13.35 1.95 -2.43
N VAL A 64 -12.65 1.08 -3.15
CA VAL A 64 -12.56 -0.36 -2.85
C VAL A 64 -11.10 -0.74 -2.72
N VAL A 65 -10.72 -1.30 -1.59
CA VAL A 65 -9.39 -1.89 -1.40
C VAL A 65 -9.33 -3.20 -2.18
N VAL A 66 -8.39 -3.29 -3.13
CA VAL A 66 -8.20 -4.47 -4.00
C VAL A 66 -6.98 -5.28 -3.62
N GLU A 67 -6.01 -4.67 -2.93
CA GLU A 67 -4.84 -5.34 -2.40
C GLU A 67 -4.45 -4.73 -1.04
N ASN A 68 -4.12 -5.59 -0.08
CA ASN A 68 -3.59 -5.19 1.22
C ASN A 68 -2.58 -6.25 1.66
N ASP A 69 -1.30 -5.95 1.53
CA ASP A 69 -0.21 -6.87 1.84
C ASP A 69 0.89 -6.16 2.65
N GLY A 70 0.99 -6.54 3.94
CA GLY A 70 1.96 -5.94 4.86
C GLY A 70 1.78 -4.44 4.99
N ASP A 71 2.78 -3.69 4.53
CA ASP A 71 2.82 -2.22 4.56
C ASP A 71 2.41 -1.57 3.22
N TYR A 72 1.75 -2.33 2.35
CA TYR A 72 1.25 -1.87 1.06
C TYR A 72 -0.26 -2.03 0.94
N LEU A 73 -0.90 -1.03 0.32
CA LEU A 73 -2.32 -1.04 0.01
C LEU A 73 -2.54 -0.47 -1.38
N HIS A 74 -3.40 -1.13 -2.15
CA HIS A 74 -3.95 -0.62 -3.40
C HIS A 74 -5.47 -0.56 -3.33
N ALA A 75 -6.01 0.58 -3.67
CA ALA A 75 -7.45 0.81 -3.77
C ALA A 75 -7.83 1.38 -5.14
N GLU A 76 -9.01 1.06 -5.57
CA GLU A 76 -9.64 1.64 -6.76
C GLU A 76 -10.69 2.66 -6.32
N VAL A 77 -10.60 3.87 -6.88
CA VAL A 77 -11.56 4.95 -6.63
C VAL A 77 -12.32 5.24 -7.91
N THR A 78 -13.65 5.11 -7.85
CA THR A 78 -14.51 5.33 -9.03
C THR A 78 -15.08 6.75 -9.01
N SER A 79 -14.94 7.48 -10.10
CA SER A 79 -15.51 8.82 -10.24
C SER A 79 -17.04 8.76 -10.22
N ARG A 80 -17.66 9.83 -9.71
CA ARG A 80 -19.10 9.85 -9.44
C ARG A 80 -19.95 9.76 -10.71
N ILE A 81 -19.59 10.48 -11.75
CA ILE A 81 -20.42 10.62 -12.96
C ILE A 81 -19.90 9.74 -14.09
N MET A 82 -18.64 9.93 -14.47
CA MET A 82 -18.05 9.25 -15.63
C MET A 82 -17.66 7.80 -15.35
N LYS A 83 -17.64 7.40 -14.06
CA LYS A 83 -17.25 6.05 -13.62
C LYS A 83 -15.81 5.68 -14.03
N TYR A 84 -14.94 6.66 -14.18
CA TYR A 84 -13.51 6.42 -14.37
C TYR A 84 -12.91 5.86 -13.10
N ILE A 85 -11.94 4.97 -13.27
CA ILE A 85 -11.22 4.37 -12.15
C ILE A 85 -9.86 5.02 -12.01
N ASP A 86 -9.58 5.48 -10.80
CA ASP A 86 -8.26 5.93 -10.38
C ASP A 86 -7.63 4.88 -9.47
N ASP A 87 -6.35 4.64 -9.64
CA ASP A 87 -5.57 3.80 -8.74
C ASP A 87 -5.02 4.64 -7.59
N LEU A 88 -5.26 4.21 -6.38
CA LEU A 88 -4.75 4.81 -5.15
C LEU A 88 -3.87 3.79 -4.45
N GLU A 89 -2.58 4.09 -4.34
CA GLU A 89 -1.61 3.22 -3.71
C GLU A 89 -0.99 3.90 -2.49
N VAL A 90 -0.76 3.14 -1.45
CA VAL A 90 -0.08 3.58 -0.23
C VAL A 90 0.96 2.56 0.17
N SER A 91 2.13 3.03 0.50
CA SER A 91 3.20 2.23 1.09
C SER A 91 3.72 2.89 2.36
N TYR A 92 3.87 2.13 3.43
CA TYR A 92 4.53 2.59 4.65
C TYR A 92 5.97 2.08 4.69
N ILE A 93 6.90 2.95 5.04
CA ILE A 93 8.32 2.65 5.16
C ILE A 93 8.71 2.78 6.63
N PRO A 94 8.69 1.67 7.40
CA PRO A 94 8.93 1.71 8.84
C PRO A 94 10.30 2.25 9.21
N GLU A 95 11.33 1.99 8.41
CA GLU A 95 12.71 2.42 8.67
C GLU A 95 12.84 3.94 8.73
N ASN A 96 12.00 4.65 7.98
CA ASN A 96 12.02 6.11 7.89
C ASN A 96 10.79 6.77 8.53
N ASN A 97 9.83 5.99 9.06
CA ASN A 97 8.53 6.50 9.52
C ASN A 97 7.84 7.37 8.45
N GLN A 98 7.83 6.90 7.22
CA GLN A 98 7.25 7.63 6.08
C GLN A 98 6.09 6.86 5.45
N ILE A 99 5.11 7.62 4.99
CA ILE A 99 4.08 7.15 4.06
C ILE A 99 4.41 7.69 2.67
N VAL A 100 4.36 6.81 1.69
CA VAL A 100 4.33 7.17 0.28
C VAL A 100 2.92 6.92 -0.23
N ILE A 101 2.31 7.92 -0.85
CA ILE A 101 0.98 7.82 -1.46
C ILE A 101 1.04 8.22 -2.92
N ARG A 102 0.35 7.47 -3.78
CA ARG A 102 0.27 7.70 -5.21
C ARG A 102 -1.16 7.55 -5.68
N SER A 103 -1.63 8.50 -6.45
CA SER A 103 -2.96 8.46 -7.04
C SER A 103 -2.91 8.84 -8.51
N GLU A 104 -3.46 8.00 -9.37
CA GLU A 104 -3.39 8.14 -10.82
C GLU A 104 -4.68 7.71 -11.50
N SER A 105 -5.13 8.51 -12.45
CA SER A 105 -6.22 8.14 -13.31
C SER A 105 -5.77 7.17 -14.41
N ARG A 106 -6.56 6.11 -14.63
CA ARG A 106 -6.28 5.13 -15.70
C ARG A 106 -6.51 5.69 -17.09
N VAL A 107 -7.37 6.69 -17.23
CA VAL A 107 -7.78 7.24 -18.51
C VAL A 107 -7.72 8.78 -18.49
N GLY A 108 -7.58 9.38 -19.68
CA GLY A 108 -7.57 10.81 -19.88
C GLY A 108 -6.17 11.44 -19.89
N GLU A 109 -6.10 12.66 -20.41
CA GLU A 109 -4.86 13.44 -20.45
C GLU A 109 -4.69 14.35 -19.24
N GLY A 110 -5.79 14.64 -18.53
CA GLY A 110 -5.82 15.43 -17.32
C GLY A 110 -6.98 15.04 -16.41
N ASP A 111 -6.88 15.33 -15.12
CA ASP A 111 -7.84 14.94 -14.10
C ASP A 111 -8.50 16.12 -13.36
N PHE A 112 -8.25 17.35 -13.82
CA PHE A 112 -8.71 18.58 -13.15
C PHE A 112 -8.28 18.69 -11.68
N GLY A 113 -7.14 18.10 -11.31
CA GLY A 113 -6.61 18.11 -9.93
C GLY A 113 -7.32 17.15 -8.97
N VAL A 114 -8.12 16.21 -9.45
CA VAL A 114 -8.85 15.24 -8.61
C VAL A 114 -7.91 14.37 -7.81
N ASN A 115 -6.84 13.84 -8.43
CA ASN A 115 -5.87 13.01 -7.73
C ASN A 115 -5.10 13.81 -6.66
N LYS A 116 -4.68 15.03 -6.97
CA LYS A 116 -4.03 15.93 -6.02
C LYS A 116 -4.92 16.22 -4.81
N LYS A 117 -6.16 16.60 -5.05
CA LYS A 117 -7.13 16.88 -3.99
C LYS A 117 -7.39 15.65 -3.11
N ARG A 118 -7.47 14.47 -3.71
CA ARG A 118 -7.63 13.21 -2.98
C ARG A 118 -6.46 12.97 -2.02
N VAL A 119 -5.25 13.07 -2.52
CA VAL A 119 -4.04 12.88 -1.72
C VAL A 119 -3.94 13.90 -0.59
N GLU A 120 -4.21 15.17 -0.87
CA GLU A 120 -4.24 16.23 0.15
C GLU A 120 -5.29 15.97 1.24
N LEU A 121 -6.48 15.53 0.87
CA LEU A 121 -7.53 15.23 1.85
C LEU A 121 -7.17 14.05 2.75
N ILE A 122 -6.63 12.98 2.19
CA ILE A 122 -6.20 11.80 2.95
C ILE A 122 -5.03 12.17 3.89
N LYS A 123 -4.05 12.88 3.38
CA LYS A 123 -2.90 13.35 4.15
C LYS A 123 -3.32 14.24 5.32
N ASN A 124 -4.19 15.21 5.08
CA ASN A 124 -4.68 16.11 6.13
C ASN A 124 -5.44 15.35 7.21
N GLN A 125 -6.33 14.43 6.84
CA GLN A 125 -7.03 13.57 7.81
C GLN A 125 -6.05 12.75 8.67
N LEU A 126 -4.98 12.24 8.08
CA LEU A 126 -3.96 11.48 8.79
C LEU A 126 -3.15 12.37 9.76
N LEU A 127 -2.77 13.57 9.33
CA LEU A 127 -1.89 14.46 10.10
C LEU A 127 -2.66 15.27 11.18
N GLU A 128 -3.98 15.29 11.14
CA GLU A 128 -4.84 15.96 12.14
C GLU A 128 -5.16 15.06 13.36
N ILE A 129 -4.68 13.83 13.38
CA ILE A 129 -4.82 12.88 14.49
C ILE A 129 -3.74 13.17 15.53
#